data_6e69147f2051aafac66c54dd7cf5bfc3
#
_entry.id   6e69147f2051aafac66c54dd7cf5bfc3
#
_cell.length_a   1.000
_cell.length_b   1.000
_cell.length_c   1.000
_cell.angle_alpha   90.00
_cell.angle_beta   90.00
_cell.angle_gamma   90.00
#
_symmetry.space_group_name_H-M   'P 1'
#
loop_
_entity.id
_entity.type
_entity.pdbx_description
1 polymer ?
#
loop_
_entity_poly.entity_id
_entity_poly.type
_entity_poly.pdbx_seq_one_letter_code
_entity_poly.pdbx_strand_id
1 'polypeptide(L)'
;MIRIAIVEDEDSYVQVLTGYLKQYETEHSLSVFHDGPDIVSEYKADYDVILLDIQMKHLDGMKTAEKIRELDEDVSFIFITSTIQFAVQGYLVDALGYVVKPVAYLAFSQILGKAVKKVKQKQQKDYMTIEVEGGQMRLDISQIYYIESQR
;
A
#
# COMPACT_ATOMS: atom_id res chain seq x y z
N MET A 1 1.69 -0.49 -13.38
CA MET A 1 2.69 -1.08 -12.47
C MET A 1 2.44 -0.58 -11.05
N ILE A 2 2.39 -1.48 -10.10
CA ILE A 2 2.17 -1.10 -8.71
C ILE A 2 3.50 -0.72 -8.04
N ARG A 3 3.52 0.34 -7.28
CA ARG A 3 4.74 0.85 -6.63
C ARG A 3 4.71 0.46 -5.16
N ILE A 4 5.66 -0.37 -4.74
CA ILE A 4 5.67 -0.96 -3.40
C ILE A 4 6.92 -0.54 -2.64
N ALA A 5 6.76 -0.20 -1.37
CA ALA A 5 7.88 0.01 -0.47
C ALA A 5 7.82 -1.02 0.64
N ILE A 6 8.98 -1.48 1.07
CA ILE A 6 9.11 -2.32 2.27
C ILE A 6 9.89 -1.53 3.29
N VAL A 7 9.37 -1.43 4.50
CA VAL A 7 10.07 -0.79 5.63
C VAL A 7 10.27 -1.86 6.70
N GLU A 8 11.46 -2.41 6.77
CA GLU A 8 11.78 -3.54 7.61
C GLU A 8 13.27 -3.54 7.94
N ASP A 9 13.62 -3.63 9.21
CA ASP A 9 15.02 -3.58 9.64
C ASP A 9 15.71 -4.96 9.63
N GLU A 10 14.97 -6.06 9.48
CA GLU A 10 15.56 -7.39 9.39
C GLU A 10 15.67 -7.84 7.94
N ASP A 11 16.89 -7.99 7.45
CA ASP A 11 17.12 -8.38 6.05
C ASP A 11 16.49 -9.72 5.70
N SER A 12 16.41 -10.65 6.66
CA SER A 12 15.78 -11.94 6.42
C SER A 12 14.31 -11.78 6.01
N TYR A 13 13.59 -10.86 6.63
CA TYR A 13 12.20 -10.61 6.27
C TYR A 13 12.07 -9.81 4.99
N VAL A 14 13.01 -8.92 4.72
CA VAL A 14 13.05 -8.24 3.41
C VAL A 14 13.15 -9.29 2.30
N GLN A 15 13.99 -10.30 2.47
CA GLN A 15 14.15 -11.35 1.48
C GLN A 15 12.89 -12.20 1.34
N VAL A 16 12.23 -12.54 2.43
CA VAL A 16 10.98 -13.30 2.41
C VAL A 16 9.91 -12.53 1.62
N LEU A 17 9.74 -11.25 1.93
CA LEU A 17 8.72 -10.44 1.29
C LEU A 17 9.03 -10.21 -0.19
N THR A 18 10.29 -9.99 -0.52
CA THR A 18 10.71 -9.83 -1.91
C THR A 18 10.43 -11.11 -2.70
N GLY A 19 10.71 -12.27 -2.10
CA GLY A 19 10.42 -13.55 -2.71
C GLY A 19 8.93 -13.76 -2.95
N TYR A 20 8.10 -13.37 -1.99
CA TYR A 20 6.66 -13.49 -2.12
C TYR A 20 6.09 -12.55 -3.19
N LEU A 21 6.66 -11.36 -3.33
CA LEU A 21 6.25 -10.45 -4.39
C LEU A 21 6.55 -11.02 -5.77
N LYS A 22 7.70 -11.69 -5.91
CA LYS A 22 8.04 -12.36 -7.17
C LYS A 22 7.07 -13.52 -7.44
N GLN A 23 6.75 -14.28 -6.40
CA GLN A 23 5.84 -15.41 -6.52
C GLN A 23 4.43 -14.97 -6.92
N TYR A 24 4.00 -13.80 -6.46
CA TYR A 24 2.67 -13.28 -6.77
C TYR A 24 2.55 -12.88 -8.25
N GLU A 25 3.67 -12.64 -8.90
CA GLU A 25 3.69 -12.36 -10.33
C GLU A 25 2.91 -11.13 -10.78
N THR A 26 2.94 -10.08 -9.99
CA THR A 26 2.36 -8.81 -10.43
C THR A 26 3.50 -7.87 -10.83
N GLU A 27 3.27 -7.08 -11.87
CA GLU A 27 4.27 -6.11 -12.28
C GLU A 27 4.38 -5.03 -11.22
N HIS A 28 5.55 -4.83 -10.68
CA HIS A 28 5.75 -3.89 -9.59
C HIS A 28 7.15 -3.30 -9.57
N SER A 29 7.27 -2.13 -8.96
CA SER A 29 8.56 -1.58 -8.58
C SER A 29 8.69 -1.71 -7.07
N LEU A 30 9.90 -1.86 -6.57
CA LEU A 30 10.15 -2.10 -5.16
C LEU A 30 11.25 -1.21 -4.64
N SER A 31 10.98 -0.54 -3.52
CA SER A 31 11.99 0.21 -2.77
C SER A 31 12.04 -0.35 -1.36
N VAL A 32 13.24 -0.47 -0.80
CA VAL A 32 13.42 -1.05 0.52
C VAL A 32 14.04 -0.02 1.45
N PHE A 33 13.45 0.15 2.61
CA PHE A 33 13.95 1.04 3.66
C PHE A 33 14.12 0.22 4.93
N HIS A 34 15.19 0.43 5.64
CA HIS A 34 15.46 -0.35 6.85
C HIS A 34 15.02 0.35 8.12
N ASP A 35 14.48 1.57 8.02
CA ASP A 35 14.02 2.32 9.19
C ASP A 35 12.96 3.34 8.78
N GLY A 36 12.13 3.73 9.73
CA GLY A 36 11.07 4.71 9.51
C GLY A 36 11.54 6.07 9.02
N PRO A 37 12.58 6.68 9.64
CA PRO A 37 13.05 7.98 9.19
C PRO A 37 13.51 7.99 7.74
N ASP A 38 14.02 6.87 7.25
CA ASP A 38 14.53 6.79 5.87
C ASP A 38 13.43 6.99 4.84
N ILE A 39 12.23 6.48 5.08
CA ILE A 39 11.15 6.67 4.14
C ILE A 39 10.43 8.00 4.37
N VAL A 40 10.34 8.45 5.61
CA VAL A 40 9.60 9.67 5.94
C VAL A 40 10.33 10.91 5.45
N SER A 41 11.66 10.95 5.56
CA SER A 41 12.45 12.17 5.32
C SER A 41 12.33 12.70 3.90
N GLU A 42 12.10 11.84 2.92
CA GLU A 42 12.00 12.27 1.54
C GLU A 42 10.74 11.73 0.87
N TYR A 43 9.69 11.59 1.64
CA TYR A 43 8.46 10.99 1.13
C TYR A 43 7.80 11.91 0.08
N LYS A 44 7.51 11.37 -1.09
CA LYS A 44 6.94 12.13 -2.20
C LYS A 44 5.65 11.52 -2.73
N ALA A 45 5.00 10.69 -1.94
CA ALA A 45 3.76 10.03 -2.34
C ALA A 45 3.93 9.18 -3.62
N ASP A 46 5.06 8.51 -3.73
CA ASP A 46 5.38 7.71 -4.90
C ASP A 46 5.04 6.24 -4.74
N TYR A 47 4.36 5.85 -3.67
CA TYR A 47 4.08 4.45 -3.42
C TYR A 47 2.58 4.20 -3.38
N ASP A 48 2.19 3.04 -3.86
CA ASP A 48 0.79 2.59 -3.81
C ASP A 48 0.55 1.72 -2.59
N VAL A 49 1.56 0.95 -2.18
CA VAL A 49 1.47 0.05 -1.03
C VAL A 49 2.77 0.11 -0.25
N ILE A 50 2.66 0.20 1.06
CA ILE A 50 3.84 0.14 1.94
C ILE A 50 3.66 -1.04 2.88
N LEU A 51 4.61 -1.98 2.83
CA LEU A 51 4.69 -3.12 3.72
C LEU A 51 5.58 -2.72 4.88
N LEU A 52 5.05 -2.73 6.11
CA LEU A 52 5.67 -2.00 7.19
C LEU A 52 5.69 -2.81 8.48
N ASP A 53 6.86 -3.02 9.06
CA ASP A 53 6.99 -3.62 10.39
C ASP A 53 6.73 -2.54 11.44
N ILE A 54 6.11 -2.92 12.54
CA ILE A 54 5.83 -1.98 13.63
C ILE A 54 7.06 -1.81 14.52
N GLN A 55 7.75 -2.90 14.84
CA GLN A 55 8.89 -2.83 15.76
C GLN A 55 10.18 -2.56 15.03
N MET A 56 10.63 -1.32 15.05
CA MET A 56 11.90 -0.90 14.42
C MET A 56 12.68 0.00 15.38
N LYS A 57 13.99 0.18 15.08
CA LYS A 57 14.92 0.82 16.01
C LYS A 57 14.63 2.26 16.33
N HIS A 58 14.47 3.12 15.34
CA HIS A 58 14.43 4.57 15.57
C HIS A 58 13.02 5.15 15.56
N LEU A 59 12.18 4.70 14.68
CA LEU A 59 10.82 5.18 14.61
C LEU A 59 9.96 3.96 14.34
N ASP A 60 9.06 3.61 15.26
CA ASP A 60 8.26 2.42 15.05
C ASP A 60 7.34 2.57 13.84
N GLY A 61 6.85 1.43 13.34
CA GLY A 61 6.07 1.43 12.11
C GLY A 61 4.76 2.17 12.22
N MET A 62 4.14 2.19 13.40
CA MET A 62 2.89 2.92 13.56
C MET A 62 3.09 4.42 13.45
N LYS A 63 4.14 4.95 14.07
CA LYS A 63 4.47 6.37 13.96
C LYS A 63 4.92 6.73 12.56
N THR A 64 5.64 5.83 11.90
CA THR A 64 6.03 6.01 10.51
C THR A 64 4.78 6.14 9.64
N ALA A 65 3.81 5.24 9.82
CA ALA A 65 2.57 5.28 9.06
C ALA A 65 1.77 6.55 9.33
N GLU A 66 1.72 7.00 10.58
CA GLU A 66 1.01 8.24 10.92
C GLU A 66 1.61 9.44 10.19
N LYS A 67 2.94 9.53 10.16
CA LYS A 67 3.62 10.63 9.48
C LYS A 67 3.39 10.58 7.98
N ILE A 68 3.43 9.40 7.39
CA ILE A 68 3.19 9.23 5.95
C ILE A 68 1.74 9.58 5.63
N ARG A 69 0.80 9.15 6.48
CA ARG A 69 -0.62 9.42 6.22
C ARG A 69 -0.94 10.93 6.25
N GLU A 70 -0.20 11.70 7.00
CA GLU A 70 -0.35 13.15 6.97
C GLU A 70 0.01 13.72 5.60
N LEU A 71 0.89 13.04 4.86
CA LEU A 71 1.38 13.51 3.56
C LEU A 71 0.68 12.81 2.39
N ASP A 72 0.04 11.68 2.62
CA ASP A 72 -0.50 10.83 1.56
C ASP A 72 -1.72 10.07 2.06
N GLU A 73 -2.90 10.48 1.65
CA GLU A 73 -4.14 9.86 2.07
C GLU A 73 -4.45 8.57 1.33
N ASP A 74 -3.80 8.34 0.20
CA ASP A 74 -4.16 7.25 -0.71
C ASP A 74 -3.36 5.99 -0.57
N VAL A 75 -2.16 6.07 -0.03
CA VAL A 75 -1.28 4.90 0.06
C VAL A 75 -1.90 3.84 0.96
N SER A 76 -1.74 2.56 0.60
CA SER A 76 -2.24 1.46 1.42
C SER A 76 -1.13 0.94 2.32
N PHE A 77 -1.41 0.81 3.61
CA PHE A 77 -0.47 0.22 4.55
C PHE A 77 -0.85 -1.23 4.82
N ILE A 78 0.13 -2.13 4.74
CA ILE A 78 -0.01 -3.49 5.20
C ILE A 78 1.05 -3.69 6.29
N PHE A 79 0.62 -3.88 7.52
CA PHE A 79 1.57 -4.08 8.60
C PHE A 79 1.99 -5.54 8.68
N ILE A 80 3.28 -5.80 8.79
CA ILE A 80 3.83 -7.14 8.86
C ILE A 80 4.65 -7.20 10.14
N THR A 81 4.13 -7.81 11.16
CA THR A 81 4.72 -7.69 12.50
C THR A 81 4.46 -8.92 13.35
N SER A 82 5.32 -9.16 14.32
CA SER A 82 5.10 -10.19 15.34
C SER A 82 4.19 -9.69 16.46
N THR A 83 3.81 -8.40 16.46
CA THR A 83 3.06 -7.79 17.55
C THR A 83 1.65 -7.46 17.13
N ILE A 84 0.73 -8.40 17.31
CA ILE A 84 -0.65 -8.24 16.88
C ILE A 84 -1.44 -7.27 17.76
N GLN A 85 -0.98 -7.01 18.94
CA GLN A 85 -1.67 -6.12 19.88
C GLN A 85 -1.80 -4.68 19.39
N PHE A 86 -1.06 -4.31 18.35
CA PHE A 86 -1.16 -2.98 17.76
C PHE A 86 -2.19 -2.91 16.64
N ALA A 87 -2.92 -3.99 16.37
CA ALA A 87 -3.88 -4.01 15.27
C ALA A 87 -4.96 -2.92 15.40
N VAL A 88 -5.40 -2.63 16.61
CA VAL A 88 -6.41 -1.60 16.84
C VAL A 88 -5.91 -0.23 16.40
N GLN A 89 -4.62 0.05 16.60
CA GLN A 89 -4.05 1.34 16.23
C GLN A 89 -3.99 1.52 14.71
N GLY A 90 -4.10 0.45 13.94
CA GLY A 90 -4.14 0.54 12.50
C GLY A 90 -5.33 1.34 11.98
N TYR A 91 -6.39 1.47 12.76
CA TYR A 91 -7.51 2.31 12.38
C TYR A 91 -7.11 3.78 12.24
N LEU A 92 -6.14 4.24 13.03
CA LEU A 92 -5.71 5.64 12.99
C LEU A 92 -5.04 5.99 11.67
N VAL A 93 -4.50 5.02 10.96
CA VAL A 93 -3.83 5.23 9.69
C VAL A 93 -4.57 4.56 8.53
N ASP A 94 -5.75 4.03 8.80
CA ASP A 94 -6.57 3.34 7.80
C ASP A 94 -5.76 2.22 7.12
N ALA A 95 -5.20 1.34 7.91
CA ALA A 95 -4.41 0.23 7.39
C ALA A 95 -5.29 -0.74 6.60
N LEU A 96 -4.76 -1.24 5.49
CA LEU A 96 -5.47 -2.23 4.69
C LEU A 96 -5.51 -3.58 5.38
N GLY A 97 -4.49 -3.92 6.11
CA GLY A 97 -4.46 -5.18 6.85
C GLY A 97 -3.20 -5.40 7.65
N TYR A 98 -3.18 -6.56 8.30
CA TYR A 98 -2.10 -7.01 9.16
C TYR A 98 -1.73 -8.43 8.76
N VAL A 99 -0.45 -8.71 8.71
CA VAL A 99 0.05 -10.07 8.55
C VAL A 99 1.02 -10.35 9.69
N VAL A 100 0.81 -11.44 10.42
CA VAL A 100 1.60 -11.76 11.60
C VAL A 100 2.81 -12.60 11.20
N LYS A 101 3.98 -12.27 11.76
CA LYS A 101 5.18 -13.06 11.57
C LYS A 101 5.09 -14.36 12.37
N PRO A 102 5.55 -15.48 11.84
CA PRO A 102 6.19 -15.67 10.56
C PRO A 102 5.18 -15.60 9.42
N VAL A 103 5.55 -14.92 8.35
CA VAL A 103 4.62 -14.59 7.28
C VAL A 103 4.39 -15.79 6.36
N ALA A 104 3.13 -16.26 6.31
CA ALA A 104 2.76 -17.31 5.37
C ALA A 104 2.36 -16.68 4.03
N TYR A 105 2.77 -17.30 2.95
CA TYR A 105 2.47 -16.76 1.62
C TYR A 105 0.97 -16.58 1.37
N LEU A 106 0.17 -17.54 1.81
CA LEU A 106 -1.27 -17.45 1.59
C LEU A 106 -1.88 -16.21 2.23
N ALA A 107 -1.54 -15.93 3.49
CA ALA A 107 -2.05 -14.75 4.18
C ALA A 107 -1.55 -13.47 3.52
N PHE A 108 -0.28 -13.44 3.13
CA PHE A 108 0.31 -12.30 2.47
C PHE A 108 -0.36 -12.06 1.11
N SER A 109 -0.55 -13.10 0.32
CA SER A 109 -1.11 -12.96 -1.02
C SER A 109 -2.55 -12.48 -1.00
N GLN A 110 -3.33 -12.86 0.00
CA GLN A 110 -4.71 -12.41 0.13
C GLN A 110 -4.78 -10.91 0.39
N ILE A 111 -3.94 -10.40 1.28
CA ILE A 111 -3.91 -8.98 1.58
C ILE A 111 -3.32 -8.20 0.41
N LEU A 112 -2.26 -8.73 -0.19
CA LEU A 112 -1.67 -8.08 -1.36
C LEU A 112 -2.66 -7.99 -2.51
N GLY A 113 -3.49 -9.02 -2.68
CA GLY A 113 -4.54 -9.00 -3.68
C GLY A 113 -5.53 -7.86 -3.50
N LYS A 114 -5.88 -7.54 -2.26
CA LYS A 114 -6.74 -6.39 -1.96
C LYS A 114 -6.05 -5.08 -2.35
N ALA A 115 -4.76 -4.96 -2.08
CA ALA A 115 -4.00 -3.76 -2.43
C ALA A 115 -3.91 -3.59 -3.95
N VAL A 116 -3.63 -4.67 -4.66
CA VAL A 116 -3.54 -4.65 -6.13
C VAL A 116 -4.89 -4.24 -6.74
N LYS A 117 -5.97 -4.80 -6.21
CA LYS A 117 -7.31 -4.44 -6.68
C LYS A 117 -7.60 -2.96 -6.47
N LYS A 118 -7.24 -2.43 -5.32
CA LYS A 118 -7.44 -1.03 -5.00
C LYS A 118 -6.66 -0.12 -5.95
N VAL A 119 -5.43 -0.48 -6.27
CA VAL A 119 -4.60 0.28 -7.20
C VAL A 119 -5.22 0.27 -8.60
N LYS A 120 -5.68 -0.88 -9.05
CA LYS A 120 -6.32 -0.99 -10.36
C LYS A 120 -7.59 -0.15 -10.45
N GLN A 121 -8.38 -0.14 -9.41
CA GLN A 121 -9.59 0.68 -9.36
C GLN A 121 -9.27 2.16 -9.42
N LYS A 122 -8.23 2.58 -8.71
CA LYS A 122 -7.81 3.97 -8.73
C LYS A 122 -7.31 4.37 -10.11
N GLN A 123 -6.54 3.53 -10.76
CA GLN A 123 -6.04 3.81 -12.11
C GLN A 123 -7.20 3.95 -13.10
N GLN A 124 -8.23 3.13 -12.96
CA GLN A 124 -9.40 3.23 -13.80
C GLN A 124 -10.15 4.55 -13.59
N LYS A 125 -10.30 4.97 -12.36
CA LYS A 125 -10.95 6.25 -12.06
C LYS A 125 -10.18 7.41 -12.62
N ASP A 126 -8.87 7.41 -12.47
CA ASP A 126 -8.02 8.47 -12.98
C ASP A 126 -8.12 8.55 -14.51
N TYR A 127 -8.16 7.41 -15.18
CA TYR A 127 -8.32 7.37 -16.62
C TYR A 127 -9.66 7.96 -17.06
N MET A 128 -10.73 7.61 -16.40
CA MET A 128 -12.06 8.13 -16.70
C MET A 128 -12.15 9.64 -16.47
N THR A 129 -11.52 10.13 -15.43
CA THR A 129 -11.48 11.57 -15.15
C THR A 129 -10.76 12.31 -16.26
N ILE A 130 -9.66 11.77 -16.75
CA ILE A 130 -8.91 12.39 -17.82
C ILE A 130 -9.75 12.42 -19.09
N GLU A 131 -10.50 11.38 -19.41
CA GLU A 131 -11.35 11.38 -20.58
C GLU A 131 -12.43 12.43 -20.49
N VAL A 132 -13.04 12.60 -19.35
CA VAL A 132 -14.06 13.63 -19.15
C VAL A 132 -13.46 15.02 -19.36
N GLU A 133 -12.28 15.25 -18.78
CA GLU A 133 -11.62 16.54 -18.94
C GLU A 133 -11.16 16.77 -20.37
N GLY A 134 -10.98 15.72 -21.13
CA GLY A 134 -10.61 15.84 -22.53
C GLY A 134 -11.73 16.32 -23.43
N GLY A 135 -12.90 16.51 -22.89
CA GLY A 135 -13.88 17.22 -23.61
C GLY A 135 -14.91 16.43 -24.24
N GLN A 136 -14.90 15.27 -24.12
CA GLN A 136 -15.87 14.58 -24.75
C GLN A 136 -16.84 14.30 -23.91
N MET A 137 -16.89 14.81 -23.12
CA MET A 137 -17.64 14.54 -22.30
C MET A 137 -18.83 14.57 -22.21
N ARG A 138 -19.25 15.07 -22.69
CA ARG A 138 -20.46 15.23 -22.70
C ARG A 138 -21.05 14.11 -22.40
N LEU A 139 -20.57 13.28 -22.43
CA LEU A 139 -21.12 12.24 -22.47
C LEU A 139 -21.48 11.91 -21.36
N ASP A 140 -21.99 11.76 -21.23
CA ASP A 140 -22.50 11.05 -20.49
C ASP A 140 -21.72 10.87 -19.29
N ILE A 141 -21.44 11.91 -18.53
CA ILE A 141 -20.90 11.85 -17.20
C ILE A 141 -21.74 10.95 -16.33
N SER A 142 -23.05 10.99 -16.47
CA SER A 142 -23.90 10.11 -15.69
C SER A 142 -23.64 8.63 -15.99
N GLN A 143 -23.31 8.31 -17.21
CA GLN A 143 -22.97 6.95 -17.56
C GLN A 143 -21.63 6.55 -16.99
N ILE A 144 -20.70 7.46 -16.96
CA ILE A 144 -19.40 7.20 -16.35
C ILE A 144 -19.55 6.94 -14.87
N TYR A 145 -20.34 7.74 -14.18
CA TYR A 145 -20.58 7.52 -12.77
C TYR A 145 -21.31 6.22 -12.51
N TYR A 146 -22.22 5.86 -13.38
CA TYR A 146 -22.93 4.62 -13.24
C TYR A 146 -21.97 3.43 -13.31
N ILE A 147 -21.04 3.43 -14.25
CA ILE A 147 -20.04 2.40 -14.36
C ILE A 147 -19.18 2.36 -13.11
N GLU A 148 -18.79 3.52 -12.60
CA GLU A 148 -18.00 3.58 -11.41
C GLU A 148 -18.71 3.00 -10.20
N SER A 149 -19.97 3.29 -10.04
CA SER A 149 -20.71 2.83 -8.87
C SER A 149 -20.96 1.33 -8.88
N GLN A 150 -20.77 0.69 -9.99
CA GLN A 150 -20.95 -0.74 -10.07
C GLN A 150 -19.73 -1.52 -9.60
N ARG A 151 -18.68 -0.86 -9.26
CA ARG A 151 -17.47 -1.55 -8.84
C ARG A 151 -17.41 -1.89 -7.38
#